data_0fac085fd09a925e91009adfdeef730c
#
_entry.id   0fac085fd09a925e91009adfdeef730c
#
_cell.length_a   1.000
_cell.length_b   1.000
_cell.length_c   1.000
_cell.angle_alpha   90.00
_cell.angle_beta   90.00
_cell.angle_gamma   90.00
#
_symmetry.space_group_name_H-M   'P 1'
#
loop_
_entity.id
_entity.type
_entity.pdbx_description
1 polymer ?
#
loop_
_entity_poly.entity_id
_entity_poly.type
_entity_poly.pdbx_seq_one_letter_code
_entity_poly.pdbx_strand_id
1 'polypeptide(L)'
;TTDAHRLAISTNSTTKSVSSEISGIIPRKSINEIGKLLSDSSEEVILSLGSNTIMLKTDSTSFVSKLIEGKFPNYEQVLPSGESSVLSVNTKQLSEILSRVSVLSSDKFKGIKLNIKSNEVLVSANNPEQEEGEESFKSNYNGEEMEIAFNVNYIQEVLSNIDSNDCNINLYGSDKSCLISPSDDPNLKYVVMPLLI
;
A
#
# COMPACT_ATOMS: atom_id res chain seq x y z
N THR A 1 -5.15 -6.04 -4.70
CA THR A 1 -6.12 -4.96 -4.98
C THR A 1 -5.44 -3.76 -5.62
N THR A 2 -6.09 -3.04 -6.52
CA THR A 2 -5.55 -1.85 -7.21
C THR A 2 -6.66 -0.87 -7.59
N ASP A 3 -6.28 0.41 -7.70
CA ASP A 3 -7.10 1.50 -8.25
C ASP A 3 -6.43 2.21 -9.45
N ALA A 4 -5.47 1.53 -10.10
CA ALA A 4 -4.62 1.98 -11.18
C ALA A 4 -3.46 2.94 -10.78
N HIS A 5 -3.48 3.54 -9.60
CA HIS A 5 -2.40 4.41 -9.09
C HIS A 5 -1.54 3.74 -8.02
N ARG A 6 -2.08 2.70 -7.43
CA ARG A 6 -1.43 1.91 -6.38
C ARG A 6 -1.93 0.47 -6.40
N LEU A 7 -1.14 -0.43 -5.83
CA LEU A 7 -1.42 -1.85 -5.76
C LEU A 7 -1.04 -2.37 -4.38
N ALA A 8 -1.88 -3.22 -3.79
CA ALA A 8 -1.54 -3.95 -2.59
C ALA A 8 -1.61 -5.46 -2.86
N ILE A 9 -0.59 -6.19 -2.41
CA ILE A 9 -0.43 -7.63 -2.57
C ILE A 9 -0.20 -8.23 -1.20
N SER A 10 -0.97 -9.26 -0.85
CA SER A 10 -0.73 -10.08 0.33
C SER A 10 -0.70 -11.54 -0.11
N THR A 11 0.34 -12.26 0.30
CA THR A 11 0.54 -13.67 -0.03
C THR A 11 0.58 -14.48 1.26
N ASN A 12 -0.26 -15.50 1.35
CA ASN A 12 -0.27 -16.38 2.50
C ASN A 12 -0.16 -17.84 2.04
N SER A 13 0.58 -18.63 2.82
CA SER A 13 0.69 -20.07 2.62
C SER A 13 -0.47 -20.77 3.31
N THR A 14 -1.05 -21.78 2.68
CA THR A 14 -1.99 -22.67 3.31
C THR A 14 -1.43 -24.10 3.36
N THR A 15 -1.72 -24.80 4.44
CA THR A 15 -1.35 -26.22 4.60
C THR A 15 -2.33 -27.16 3.90
N LYS A 16 -3.49 -26.64 3.46
CA LYS A 16 -4.50 -27.40 2.73
C LYS A 16 -4.17 -27.42 1.24
N SER A 17 -4.08 -28.59 0.65
CA SER A 17 -3.92 -28.73 -0.80
C SER A 17 -5.19 -28.30 -1.51
N VAL A 18 -5.05 -27.48 -2.56
CA VAL A 18 -6.13 -27.06 -3.44
C VAL A 18 -6.05 -27.93 -4.71
N SER A 19 -7.17 -28.48 -5.15
CA SER A 19 -7.20 -29.37 -6.32
C SER A 19 -7.02 -28.65 -7.65
N SER A 20 -7.24 -27.34 -7.68
CA SER A 20 -7.06 -26.48 -8.85
C SER A 20 -6.88 -25.03 -8.43
N GLU A 21 -6.20 -24.26 -9.28
CA GLU A 21 -6.13 -22.82 -9.13
C GLU A 21 -7.51 -22.20 -9.34
N ILE A 22 -7.91 -21.33 -8.42
CA ILE A 22 -9.17 -20.61 -8.46
C ILE A 22 -8.88 -19.13 -8.33
N SER A 23 -9.46 -18.32 -9.20
CA SER A 23 -9.33 -16.86 -9.15
C SER A 23 -10.69 -16.18 -9.24
N GLY A 24 -10.81 -14.99 -8.64
CA GLY A 24 -12.04 -14.21 -8.68
C GLY A 24 -11.81 -12.79 -8.23
N ILE A 25 -12.55 -11.83 -8.79
CA ILE A 25 -12.52 -10.43 -8.42
C ILE A 25 -13.64 -10.16 -7.43
N ILE A 26 -13.29 -9.87 -6.18
CA ILE A 26 -14.24 -9.60 -5.10
C ILE A 26 -14.53 -8.10 -5.08
N PRO A 27 -15.81 -7.67 -5.10
CA PRO A 27 -16.16 -6.26 -4.99
C PRO A 27 -15.65 -5.63 -3.69
N ARG A 28 -15.16 -4.38 -3.73
CA ARG A 28 -14.69 -3.65 -2.55
C ARG A 28 -15.73 -3.62 -1.42
N LYS A 29 -17.01 -3.43 -1.76
CA LYS A 29 -18.10 -3.43 -0.77
C LYS A 29 -18.16 -4.77 -0.02
N SER A 30 -17.99 -5.88 -0.72
CA SER A 30 -18.01 -7.22 -0.11
C SER A 30 -16.81 -7.45 0.79
N ILE A 31 -15.62 -6.98 0.41
CA ILE A 31 -14.43 -7.03 1.27
C ILE A 31 -14.65 -6.26 2.56
N ASN A 32 -15.23 -5.04 2.47
CA ASN A 32 -15.51 -4.24 3.66
C ASN A 32 -16.52 -4.94 4.61
N GLU A 33 -17.54 -5.60 4.08
CA GLU A 33 -18.50 -6.35 4.90
C GLU A 33 -17.85 -7.61 5.51
N ILE A 34 -17.04 -8.34 4.73
CA ILE A 34 -16.25 -9.47 5.24
C ILE A 34 -15.34 -9.01 6.39
N GLY A 35 -14.63 -7.89 6.23
CA GLY A 35 -13.77 -7.35 7.27
C GLY A 35 -14.52 -7.06 8.57
N LYS A 36 -15.71 -6.46 8.49
CA LYS A 36 -16.57 -6.20 9.66
C LYS A 36 -17.05 -7.49 10.32
N LEU A 37 -17.40 -8.50 9.55
CA LEU A 37 -17.86 -9.79 10.07
C LEU A 37 -16.74 -10.59 10.77
N LEU A 38 -15.50 -10.34 10.39
CA LEU A 38 -14.33 -11.05 10.92
C LEU A 38 -13.62 -10.30 12.05
N SER A 39 -13.87 -9.00 12.21
CA SER A 39 -13.14 -8.15 13.18
C SER A 39 -13.26 -8.61 14.63
N ASP A 40 -14.38 -9.21 14.99
CA ASP A 40 -14.70 -9.63 16.36
C ASP A 40 -14.75 -11.16 16.53
N SER A 41 -14.40 -11.93 15.50
CA SER A 41 -14.56 -13.39 15.49
C SER A 41 -13.21 -14.10 15.60
N SER A 42 -13.10 -14.96 16.60
CA SER A 42 -12.03 -15.98 16.71
C SER A 42 -12.46 -17.33 16.12
N GLU A 43 -13.62 -17.39 15.45
CA GLU A 43 -14.18 -18.60 14.89
C GLU A 43 -13.43 -19.06 13.63
N GLU A 44 -13.48 -20.36 13.37
CA GLU A 44 -12.97 -20.89 12.09
C GLU A 44 -13.84 -20.40 10.95
N VAL A 45 -13.18 -19.90 9.90
CA VAL A 45 -13.86 -19.32 8.73
C VAL A 45 -13.70 -20.25 7.53
N ILE A 46 -14.82 -20.62 6.92
CA ILE A 46 -14.81 -21.37 5.66
C ILE A 46 -15.06 -20.38 4.51
N LEU A 47 -14.02 -20.21 3.67
CA LEU A 47 -14.14 -19.43 2.45
C LEU A 47 -14.33 -20.36 1.25
N SER A 48 -15.42 -20.16 0.51
CA SER A 48 -15.72 -20.94 -0.69
C SER A 48 -15.84 -20.01 -1.90
N LEU A 49 -15.09 -20.30 -2.95
CA LEU A 49 -15.11 -19.57 -4.20
C LEU A 49 -15.79 -20.43 -5.26
N GLY A 50 -16.92 -19.96 -5.77
CA GLY A 50 -17.64 -20.55 -6.89
C GLY A 50 -17.28 -19.87 -8.22
N SER A 51 -17.96 -20.23 -9.29
CA SER A 51 -17.72 -19.65 -10.62
C SER A 51 -18.01 -18.14 -10.71
N ASN A 52 -19.01 -17.67 -9.98
CA ASN A 52 -19.45 -16.26 -9.98
C ASN A 52 -19.82 -15.74 -8.59
N THR A 53 -19.53 -16.49 -7.53
CA THR A 53 -19.89 -16.12 -6.16
C THR A 53 -18.74 -16.45 -5.20
N ILE A 54 -18.63 -15.65 -4.15
CA ILE A 54 -17.83 -15.95 -2.97
C ILE A 54 -18.77 -16.13 -1.79
N MET A 55 -18.55 -17.16 -1.00
CA MET A 55 -19.27 -17.42 0.23
C MET A 55 -18.26 -17.50 1.40
N LEU A 56 -18.59 -16.79 2.46
CA LEU A 56 -17.91 -16.88 3.75
C LEU A 56 -18.89 -17.43 4.77
N LYS A 57 -18.49 -18.45 5.51
CA LYS A 57 -19.31 -19.07 6.54
C LYS A 57 -18.51 -19.21 7.83
N THR A 58 -19.14 -18.80 8.93
CA THR A 58 -18.74 -19.08 10.31
C THR A 58 -19.82 -19.98 10.95
N ASP A 59 -19.67 -20.33 12.21
CA ASP A 59 -20.69 -21.11 12.95
C ASP A 59 -22.01 -20.34 13.08
N SER A 60 -21.95 -19.00 13.17
CA SER A 60 -23.11 -18.14 13.41
C SER A 60 -23.60 -17.38 12.17
N THR A 61 -22.76 -17.24 11.14
CA THR A 61 -23.03 -16.32 10.03
C THR A 61 -22.70 -16.94 8.67
N SER A 62 -23.52 -16.61 7.68
CA SER A 62 -23.24 -16.92 6.27
C SER A 62 -23.39 -15.68 5.42
N PHE A 63 -22.30 -15.32 4.72
CA PHE A 63 -22.25 -14.18 3.81
C PHE A 63 -22.00 -14.68 2.38
N VAL A 64 -22.76 -14.17 1.43
CA VAL A 64 -22.61 -14.50 0.01
C VAL A 64 -22.56 -13.23 -0.80
N SER A 65 -21.62 -13.15 -1.74
CA SER A 65 -21.50 -12.05 -2.69
C SER A 65 -21.22 -12.56 -4.11
N LYS A 66 -21.68 -11.79 -5.10
CA LYS A 66 -21.29 -12.01 -6.49
C LYS A 66 -19.87 -11.50 -6.73
N LEU A 67 -19.13 -12.23 -7.55
CA LEU A 67 -17.84 -11.78 -8.08
C LEU A 67 -18.05 -10.78 -9.22
N ILE A 68 -17.06 -9.94 -9.47
CA ILE A 68 -17.04 -9.07 -10.64
C ILE A 68 -16.59 -9.92 -11.84
N GLU A 69 -17.34 -9.86 -12.92
CA GLU A 69 -16.97 -10.52 -14.18
C GLU A 69 -15.77 -9.83 -14.83
N GLY A 70 -14.84 -10.61 -15.38
CA GLY A 70 -13.66 -10.11 -16.07
C GLY A 70 -12.38 -10.77 -15.57
N LYS A 71 -11.26 -10.27 -16.11
CA LYS A 71 -9.92 -10.66 -15.67
C LYS A 71 -9.31 -9.54 -14.87
N PHE A 72 -8.72 -9.88 -13.72
CA PHE A 72 -7.88 -8.93 -12.99
C PHE A 72 -6.67 -8.55 -13.87
N PRO A 73 -6.25 -7.27 -13.90
CA PRO A 73 -5.07 -6.86 -14.65
C PRO A 73 -3.83 -7.68 -14.26
N ASN A 74 -2.93 -7.90 -15.22
CA ASN A 74 -1.65 -8.53 -14.90
C ASN A 74 -0.81 -7.57 -14.06
N TYR A 75 -0.96 -7.70 -12.74
CA TYR A 75 -0.30 -6.83 -11.77
C TYR A 75 1.22 -7.06 -11.69
N GLU A 76 1.72 -8.22 -12.14
CA GLU A 76 3.16 -8.51 -12.16
C GLU A 76 3.92 -7.52 -13.05
N GLN A 77 3.27 -7.03 -14.11
CA GLN A 77 3.84 -6.02 -15.01
C GLN A 77 3.95 -4.63 -14.37
N VAL A 78 3.21 -4.39 -13.29
CA VAL A 78 3.21 -3.11 -12.56
C VAL A 78 4.25 -3.12 -11.43
N LEU A 79 4.73 -4.30 -11.04
CA LEU A 79 5.80 -4.42 -10.06
C LEU A 79 7.08 -3.78 -10.62
N PRO A 80 7.67 -2.82 -9.91
CA PRO A 80 8.92 -2.24 -10.35
C PRO A 80 10.02 -3.32 -10.36
N SER A 81 10.89 -3.25 -11.32
CA SER A 81 11.97 -4.22 -11.55
C SER A 81 13.31 -3.52 -11.79
N GLY A 82 14.41 -4.24 -11.55
CA GLY A 82 15.77 -3.74 -11.66
C GLY A 82 16.39 -3.44 -10.29
N GLU A 83 17.52 -2.74 -10.31
CA GLU A 83 18.18 -2.33 -9.08
C GLU A 83 17.37 -1.28 -8.35
N SER A 84 17.25 -1.42 -7.04
CA SER A 84 16.56 -0.48 -6.16
C SER A 84 17.48 -0.04 -5.03
N SER A 85 17.27 1.18 -4.59
CA SER A 85 17.84 1.68 -3.35
C SER A 85 16.78 1.62 -2.25
N VAL A 86 17.17 1.18 -1.07
CA VAL A 86 16.23 0.97 0.03
C VAL A 86 16.32 2.12 1.02
N LEU A 87 15.19 2.75 1.28
CA LEU A 87 14.98 3.70 2.36
C LEU A 87 14.22 2.99 3.48
N SER A 88 14.91 2.64 4.56
CA SER A 88 14.29 2.07 5.76
C SER A 88 13.88 3.17 6.71
N VAL A 89 12.63 3.16 7.15
CA VAL A 89 12.05 4.24 7.99
C VAL A 89 11.18 3.66 9.09
N ASN A 90 11.09 4.37 10.21
CA ASN A 90 10.10 4.07 11.23
C ASN A 90 8.71 4.43 10.71
N THR A 91 7.80 3.47 10.69
CA THR A 91 6.45 3.56 10.10
C THR A 91 5.65 4.69 10.73
N LYS A 92 5.64 4.76 12.07
CA LYS A 92 4.89 5.76 12.81
C LYS A 92 5.48 7.16 12.63
N GLN A 93 6.82 7.29 12.71
CA GLN A 93 7.50 8.57 12.52
C GLN A 93 7.20 9.15 11.14
N LEU A 94 7.33 8.35 10.08
CA LEU A 94 7.02 8.80 8.72
C LEU A 94 5.56 9.22 8.60
N SER A 95 4.62 8.43 9.12
CA SER A 95 3.20 8.77 9.10
C SER A 95 2.89 10.10 9.80
N GLU A 96 3.51 10.36 10.96
CA GLU A 96 3.33 11.62 11.70
C GLU A 96 3.90 12.82 10.94
N ILE A 97 5.09 12.69 10.33
CA ILE A 97 5.70 13.75 9.51
C ILE A 97 4.80 14.06 8.31
N LEU A 98 4.37 13.03 7.58
CA LEU A 98 3.48 13.20 6.45
C LEU A 98 2.16 13.87 6.84
N SER A 99 1.60 13.54 8.00
CA SER A 99 0.38 14.17 8.50
C SER A 99 0.58 15.66 8.76
N ARG A 100 1.70 16.07 9.38
CA ARG A 100 1.98 17.49 9.65
C ARG A 100 2.24 18.28 8.37
N VAL A 101 3.12 17.77 7.50
CA VAL A 101 3.48 18.46 6.26
C VAL A 101 2.30 18.55 5.29
N SER A 102 1.45 17.52 5.24
CA SER A 102 0.31 17.48 4.32
C SER A 102 -0.78 18.51 4.60
N VAL A 103 -0.79 19.16 5.77
CA VAL A 103 -1.71 20.26 6.09
C VAL A 103 -1.59 21.39 5.07
N LEU A 104 -0.38 21.64 4.58
CA LEU A 104 -0.08 22.67 3.60
C LEU A 104 -0.02 22.15 2.15
N SER A 105 -0.44 20.90 1.92
CA SER A 105 -0.54 20.36 0.57
C SER A 105 -1.77 20.89 -0.14
N SER A 106 -1.68 21.04 -1.48
CA SER A 106 -2.83 21.38 -2.32
C SER A 106 -3.99 20.41 -2.13
N ASP A 107 -5.20 20.92 -1.89
CA ASP A 107 -6.41 20.12 -1.72
C ASP A 107 -6.73 19.22 -2.92
N LYS A 108 -6.37 19.69 -4.13
CA LYS A 108 -6.65 18.99 -5.38
C LYS A 108 -5.72 17.81 -5.61
N PHE A 109 -4.42 17.96 -5.33
CA PHE A 109 -3.41 16.97 -5.72
C PHE A 109 -2.86 16.18 -4.54
N LYS A 110 -3.00 16.71 -3.31
CA LYS A 110 -2.44 16.09 -2.09
C LYS A 110 -0.99 15.63 -2.29
N GLY A 111 -0.22 16.44 -3.03
CA GLY A 111 1.17 16.13 -3.36
C GLY A 111 2.10 16.42 -2.19
N ILE A 112 3.01 15.49 -1.95
CA ILE A 112 4.19 15.67 -1.11
C ILE A 112 5.42 15.34 -1.92
N LYS A 113 6.52 15.99 -1.60
CA LYS A 113 7.83 15.77 -2.21
C LYS A 113 8.78 15.23 -1.16
N LEU A 114 9.52 14.20 -1.52
CA LEU A 114 10.62 13.64 -0.75
C LEU A 114 11.94 13.97 -1.45
N ASN A 115 12.80 14.74 -0.80
CA ASN A 115 14.19 14.93 -1.22
C ASN A 115 15.05 14.01 -0.36
N ILE A 116 15.54 12.94 -0.98
CA ILE A 116 16.18 11.82 -0.30
C ILE A 116 17.69 11.92 -0.51
N LYS A 117 18.43 12.04 0.59
CA LYS A 117 19.90 12.07 0.64
C LYS A 117 20.40 10.95 1.56
N SER A 118 21.70 10.68 1.50
CA SER A 118 22.30 9.57 2.27
C SER A 118 22.03 9.60 3.78
N ASN A 119 21.93 10.76 4.38
CA ASN A 119 21.76 10.90 5.83
C ASN A 119 20.45 11.58 6.26
N GLU A 120 19.70 12.10 5.32
CA GLU A 120 18.51 12.90 5.58
C GLU A 120 17.46 12.74 4.50
N VAL A 121 16.23 12.75 4.90
CA VAL A 121 15.08 12.92 3.99
C VAL A 121 14.34 14.18 4.39
N LEU A 122 14.21 15.11 3.45
CA LEU A 122 13.36 16.28 3.57
C LEU A 122 12.01 16.00 2.93
N VAL A 123 10.96 16.15 3.71
CA VAL A 123 9.57 16.05 3.24
C VAL A 123 9.03 17.46 3.10
N SER A 124 8.51 17.81 1.94
CA SER A 124 7.91 19.13 1.70
C SER A 124 6.56 19.04 1.00
N ALA A 125 5.72 20.02 1.24
CA ALA A 125 4.46 20.23 0.54
C ALA A 125 4.23 21.73 0.36
N ASN A 126 3.58 22.08 -0.73
CA ASN A 126 3.17 23.45 -1.02
C ASN A 126 1.76 23.47 -1.62
N ASN A 127 1.13 24.63 -1.57
CA ASN A 127 -0.17 24.88 -2.17
C ASN A 127 -0.11 26.07 -3.15
N PRO A 128 -1.18 26.30 -3.93
CA PRO A 128 -1.25 27.43 -4.88
C PRO A 128 -1.17 28.81 -4.23
N GLU A 129 -1.48 28.91 -2.94
CA GLU A 129 -1.42 30.12 -2.13
C GLU A 129 0.02 30.47 -1.68
N GLN A 130 1.01 29.66 -2.11
CA GLN A 130 2.44 29.79 -1.77
C GLN A 130 2.76 29.54 -0.28
N GLU A 131 1.88 28.82 0.41
CA GLU A 131 2.20 28.29 1.71
C GLU A 131 3.06 27.03 1.53
N GLU A 132 4.06 26.86 2.38
CA GLU A 132 5.01 25.76 2.31
C GLU A 132 5.26 25.17 3.70
N GLY A 133 5.32 23.84 3.76
CA GLY A 133 5.68 23.10 4.96
C GLY A 133 6.80 22.14 4.68
N GLU A 134 7.78 22.12 5.57
CA GLU A 134 8.92 21.23 5.46
C GLU A 134 9.22 20.57 6.81
N GLU A 135 9.61 19.31 6.75
CA GLU A 135 10.14 18.60 7.92
C GLU A 135 11.17 17.57 7.47
N SER A 136 12.26 17.43 8.20
CA SER A 136 13.30 16.45 7.86
C SER A 136 13.48 15.40 8.95
N PHE A 137 13.98 14.23 8.55
CA PHE A 137 14.39 13.17 9.45
C PHE A 137 15.67 12.49 8.97
N LYS A 138 16.39 11.88 9.90
CA LYS A 138 17.62 11.15 9.59
C LYS A 138 17.29 9.84 8.90
N SER A 139 18.05 9.48 7.88
CA SER A 139 17.94 8.24 7.15
C SER A 139 19.30 7.55 6.97
N ASN A 140 19.27 6.25 6.67
CA ASN A 140 20.43 5.46 6.29
C ASN A 140 20.33 5.04 4.82
N TYR A 141 19.88 5.95 3.97
CA TYR A 141 19.73 5.69 2.55
C TYR A 141 21.09 5.56 1.86
N ASN A 142 21.29 4.48 1.10
CA ASN A 142 22.56 4.18 0.41
C ASN A 142 22.51 4.39 -1.11
N GLY A 143 21.41 4.91 -1.64
CA GLY A 143 21.24 5.17 -3.06
C GLY A 143 21.74 6.54 -3.48
N GLU A 144 21.59 6.82 -4.77
CA GLU A 144 21.80 8.15 -5.32
C GLU A 144 20.74 9.12 -4.78
N GLU A 145 21.15 10.37 -4.54
CA GLU A 145 20.24 11.43 -4.11
C GLU A 145 19.12 11.58 -5.15
N MET A 146 17.88 11.65 -4.68
CA MET A 146 16.74 11.79 -5.58
C MET A 146 15.63 12.65 -4.98
N GLU A 147 14.85 13.23 -5.87
CA GLU A 147 13.60 13.90 -5.56
C GLU A 147 12.45 13.13 -6.19
N ILE A 148 11.45 12.77 -5.39
CA ILE A 148 10.28 12.01 -5.84
C ILE A 148 9.04 12.55 -5.14
N ALA A 149 7.91 12.62 -5.86
CA ALA A 149 6.66 13.09 -5.29
C ALA A 149 5.58 12.00 -5.29
N PHE A 150 4.73 12.05 -4.28
CA PHE A 150 3.61 11.13 -4.14
C PHE A 150 2.33 11.84 -3.70
N ASN A 151 1.20 11.20 -3.95
CA ASN A 151 -0.02 11.55 -3.26
C ASN A 151 0.08 11.08 -1.80
N VAL A 152 0.03 12.02 -0.86
CA VAL A 152 0.22 11.73 0.57
C VAL A 152 -0.79 10.72 1.10
N ASN A 153 -2.04 10.78 0.62
CA ASN A 153 -3.08 9.84 1.07
C ASN A 153 -2.74 8.40 0.71
N TYR A 154 -2.08 8.17 -0.45
CA TYR A 154 -1.70 6.82 -0.85
C TYR A 154 -0.61 6.25 0.07
N ILE A 155 0.38 7.06 0.41
CA ILE A 155 1.43 6.63 1.35
C ILE A 155 0.85 6.45 2.76
N GLN A 156 0.01 7.37 3.23
CA GLN A 156 -0.63 7.28 4.55
C GLN A 156 -1.50 6.03 4.69
N GLU A 157 -2.29 5.69 3.68
CA GLU A 157 -3.08 4.47 3.70
C GLU A 157 -2.20 3.20 3.71
N VAL A 158 -1.06 3.20 3.01
CA VAL A 158 -0.08 2.11 3.11
C VAL A 158 0.45 2.00 4.54
N LEU A 159 0.97 3.09 5.10
CA LEU A 159 1.54 3.10 6.44
C LEU A 159 0.53 2.69 7.53
N SER A 160 -0.75 3.06 7.36
CA SER A 160 -1.83 2.67 8.30
C SER A 160 -2.17 1.17 8.28
N ASN A 161 -1.70 0.43 7.29
CA ASN A 161 -1.89 -1.02 7.16
C ASN A 161 -0.58 -1.81 7.41
N ILE A 162 0.43 -1.17 7.96
CA ILE A 162 1.69 -1.78 8.36
C ILE A 162 1.77 -1.76 9.89
N ASP A 163 1.71 -2.93 10.49
CA ASP A 163 1.78 -3.08 11.94
C ASP A 163 3.22 -3.09 12.49
N SER A 164 4.22 -3.34 11.62
CA SER A 164 5.62 -3.35 12.01
C SER A 164 6.14 -1.95 12.35
N ASN A 165 7.10 -1.88 13.27
CA ASN A 165 7.72 -0.62 13.68
C ASN A 165 8.40 0.09 12.52
N ASP A 166 9.00 -0.68 11.60
CA ASP A 166 9.75 -0.16 10.47
C ASP A 166 9.22 -0.72 9.16
N CYS A 167 9.34 0.07 8.11
CA CYS A 167 9.04 -0.34 6.74
C CYS A 167 10.20 0.02 5.80
N ASN A 168 10.27 -0.73 4.70
CA ASN A 168 11.24 -0.52 3.64
C ASN A 168 10.54 0.08 2.42
N ILE A 169 11.07 1.18 1.93
CA ILE A 169 10.65 1.83 0.68
C ILE A 169 11.75 1.58 -0.35
N ASN A 170 11.48 0.69 -1.29
CA ASN A 170 12.38 0.40 -2.40
C ASN A 170 12.11 1.39 -3.53
N LEU A 171 13.13 2.15 -3.89
CA LEU A 171 13.11 3.22 -4.88
C LEU A 171 13.89 2.78 -6.12
N TYR A 172 13.28 2.89 -7.29
CA TYR A 172 13.84 2.44 -8.57
C TYR A 172 14.17 3.60 -9.51
N GLY A 173 13.94 4.83 -9.07
CA GLY A 173 14.13 6.09 -9.81
C GLY A 173 13.03 7.08 -9.47
N SER A 174 13.25 8.35 -9.81
CA SER A 174 12.33 9.45 -9.47
C SER A 174 11.00 9.41 -10.24
N ASP A 175 10.96 8.71 -11.37
CA ASP A 175 9.81 8.55 -12.27
C ASP A 175 9.17 7.17 -12.20
N LYS A 176 9.69 6.28 -11.35
CA LYS A 176 9.21 4.90 -11.22
C LYS A 176 8.42 4.70 -9.94
N SER A 177 7.48 3.76 -9.99
CA SER A 177 6.76 3.33 -8.81
C SER A 177 7.71 2.86 -7.71
N CYS A 178 7.40 3.19 -6.45
CA CYS A 178 8.08 2.60 -5.32
C CYS A 178 7.38 1.34 -4.85
N LEU A 179 8.14 0.46 -4.17
CA LEU A 179 7.62 -0.72 -3.50
C LEU A 179 7.82 -0.56 -1.99
N ILE A 180 6.74 -0.56 -1.25
CA ILE A 180 6.75 -0.44 0.22
C ILE A 180 6.38 -1.80 0.81
N SER A 181 7.13 -2.22 1.83
CA SER A 181 6.85 -3.47 2.56
C SER A 181 7.17 -3.30 4.04
N PRO A 182 6.44 -3.99 4.94
CA PRO A 182 6.86 -4.13 6.33
C PRO A 182 8.26 -4.74 6.41
N SER A 183 9.03 -4.38 7.43
CA SER A 183 10.38 -4.94 7.60
C SER A 183 10.39 -6.42 8.02
N ASP A 184 9.31 -6.88 8.63
CA ASP A 184 9.12 -8.22 9.21
C ASP A 184 8.16 -9.14 8.43
N ASP A 185 7.45 -8.59 7.41
CA ASP A 185 6.57 -9.39 6.54
C ASP A 185 6.85 -9.15 5.04
N PRO A 186 7.68 -9.98 4.40
CA PRO A 186 7.97 -9.87 2.97
C PRO A 186 6.79 -10.26 2.06
N ASN A 187 5.73 -10.86 2.62
CA ASN A 187 4.56 -11.30 1.88
C ASN A 187 3.54 -10.18 1.65
N LEU A 188 3.68 -9.08 2.37
CA LEU A 188 2.86 -7.90 2.22
C LEU A 188 3.64 -6.82 1.45
N LYS A 189 3.10 -6.41 0.30
CA LYS A 189 3.75 -5.47 -0.62
C LYS A 189 2.76 -4.43 -1.11
N TYR A 190 3.21 -3.20 -1.17
CA TYR A 190 2.45 -2.08 -1.71
C TYR A 190 3.26 -1.38 -2.80
N VAL A 191 2.65 -1.17 -3.96
CA VAL A 191 3.23 -0.35 -5.03
C VAL A 191 2.50 0.97 -5.08
N VAL A 192 3.23 2.07 -5.12
CA VAL A 192 2.67 3.42 -5.24
C VAL A 192 3.34 4.12 -6.40
N MET A 193 2.53 4.66 -7.32
CA MET A 193 3.03 5.45 -8.44
C MET A 193 3.40 6.86 -7.98
N PRO A 194 4.53 7.42 -8.45
CA PRO A 194 4.87 8.80 -8.19
C PRO A 194 3.95 9.77 -8.92
N LEU A 195 3.88 10.99 -8.43
CA LEU A 195 3.38 12.13 -9.18
C LEU A 195 4.50 12.64 -10.09
N LEU A 196 4.17 12.91 -11.34
CA LEU A 196 5.10 13.60 -12.25
C LEU A 196 5.15 15.08 -11.83
N ILE A 197 6.35 15.54 -11.48
CA ILE A 197 6.64 16.92 -11.07
C ILE A 197 7.05 17.70 -12.33
#